data_7897d31548dbb9132ce8fe5ad058bd51
#
_entry.id   7897d31548dbb9132ce8fe5ad058bd51
#
_cell.length_a   1.000
_cell.length_b   1.000
_cell.length_c   1.000
_cell.angle_alpha   90.00
_cell.angle_beta   90.00
_cell.angle_gamma   90.00
#
_symmetry.space_group_name_H-M   'P 1'
#
loop_
_entity.id
_entity.type
_entity.pdbx_description
1 polymer ?
#
loop_
_entity_poly.entity_id
_entity_poly.type
_entity_poly.pdbx_seq_one_letter_code
_entity_poly.pdbx_strand_id
1 'polypeptide(L)'
;MKKYLFKPNSPIQDAFDRIIVMADGAHAFGAMRNGKKCGSVADFTNFSFHAVKNMTTAEGGAVTWRNHKGIDNEALYKQYMLLSLHGQTKDAFAKNHGTSWEYDVVDTQYKCNMPDVLGALGLAQLSRYDEILDKRHKMIDMYNEAFKDMNLQVLNHHDENSRSSGHLYFVRFLGKGAEFRNKFYHKMAENGVMCNVHFKPLPMLTAYKIKGFDITDYPNAYNMHKNQLTLPMNSKMSFDDAQYVIDTFKKVYAELTAEEN
;
A
#
# COMPACT_ATOMS: atom_id res chain seq x y z
N MET A 1 -8.02 -5.73 -26.52
CA MET A 1 -8.72 -6.87 -25.87
C MET A 1 -10.05 -7.05 -26.58
N LYS A 2 -10.40 -8.29 -26.99
CA LYS A 2 -11.56 -8.50 -27.87
C LYS A 2 -12.86 -8.21 -27.14
N LYS A 3 -13.67 -7.32 -27.68
CA LYS A 3 -15.03 -6.91 -27.24
C LYS A 3 -15.98 -8.10 -26.92
N TYR A 4 -15.63 -9.28 -27.40
CA TYR A 4 -16.47 -10.52 -27.31
C TYR A 4 -16.40 -11.23 -25.96
N LEU A 5 -15.49 -10.86 -25.05
CA LEU A 5 -15.33 -11.53 -23.75
C LEU A 5 -15.94 -10.77 -22.59
N PHE A 6 -16.33 -9.50 -22.79
CA PHE A 6 -16.94 -8.69 -21.75
C PHE A 6 -18.46 -8.63 -21.96
N LYS A 7 -19.20 -9.12 -20.97
CA LYS A 7 -20.64 -8.94 -20.88
C LYS A 7 -20.90 -8.19 -19.57
N PRO A 8 -21.39 -6.94 -19.64
CA PRO A 8 -21.73 -6.22 -18.42
C PRO A 8 -22.84 -6.94 -17.66
N ASN A 9 -22.75 -6.90 -16.34
CA ASN A 9 -23.74 -7.48 -15.44
C ASN A 9 -24.24 -6.47 -14.39
N SER A 10 -23.91 -5.19 -14.56
CA SER A 10 -24.38 -4.10 -13.71
C SER A 10 -24.45 -2.78 -14.49
N PRO A 11 -25.27 -1.81 -14.05
CA PRO A 11 -25.36 -0.48 -14.68
C PRO A 11 -24.00 0.23 -14.78
N ILE A 12 -23.13 0.04 -13.79
CA ILE A 12 -21.77 0.62 -13.80
C ILE A 12 -20.95 0.02 -14.94
N GLN A 13 -20.98 -1.30 -15.11
CA GLN A 13 -20.27 -1.96 -16.20
C GLN A 13 -20.81 -1.60 -17.58
N ASP A 14 -22.13 -1.43 -17.69
CA ASP A 14 -22.78 -0.96 -18.93
C ASP A 14 -22.28 0.44 -19.29
N ALA A 15 -22.19 1.36 -18.32
CA ALA A 15 -21.73 2.72 -18.53
C ALA A 15 -20.28 2.78 -19.05
N PHE A 16 -19.39 1.87 -18.61
CA PHE A 16 -18.00 1.82 -19.06
C PHE A 16 -17.83 1.15 -20.44
N ASP A 17 -18.73 0.31 -20.89
CA ASP A 17 -18.65 -0.51 -22.14
C ASP A 17 -17.28 -1.25 -22.27
N ARG A 18 -16.64 -1.55 -21.16
CA ARG A 18 -15.37 -2.28 -21.05
C ARG A 18 -15.14 -2.82 -19.65
N ILE A 19 -14.12 -3.64 -19.49
CA ILE A 19 -13.66 -4.06 -18.16
C ILE A 19 -13.25 -2.84 -17.35
N ILE A 20 -13.78 -2.73 -16.13
CA ILE A 20 -13.44 -1.69 -15.16
C ILE A 20 -12.06 -1.99 -14.57
N VAL A 21 -11.23 -0.97 -14.45
CA VAL A 21 -9.92 -1.07 -13.81
C VAL A 21 -10.03 -0.57 -12.37
N MET A 22 -9.86 -1.49 -11.43
CA MET A 22 -9.76 -1.19 -10.00
C MET A 22 -8.30 -1.27 -9.58
N ALA A 23 -7.75 -0.18 -9.04
CA ALA A 23 -6.39 -0.14 -8.55
C ALA A 23 -6.37 -0.35 -7.02
N ASP A 24 -5.53 -1.28 -6.58
CA ASP A 24 -5.11 -1.36 -5.19
C ASP A 24 -4.05 -0.28 -4.94
N GLY A 25 -4.49 0.82 -4.33
CA GLY A 25 -3.67 1.97 -3.95
C GLY A 25 -3.23 1.95 -2.49
N ALA A 26 -3.33 0.79 -1.78
CA ALA A 26 -3.03 0.69 -0.35
C ALA A 26 -1.63 1.21 0.04
N HIS A 27 -0.66 1.16 -0.87
CA HIS A 27 0.69 1.70 -0.70
C HIS A 27 0.97 2.96 -1.55
N ALA A 28 -0.03 3.50 -2.22
CA ALA A 28 0.18 4.51 -3.26
C ALA A 28 -0.46 5.87 -2.97
N PHE A 29 -0.97 6.11 -1.74
CA PHE A 29 -1.51 7.41 -1.38
C PHE A 29 -0.42 8.48 -1.48
N GLY A 30 -0.65 9.50 -2.32
CA GLY A 30 0.32 10.55 -2.65
C GLY A 30 1.29 10.25 -3.79
N ALA A 31 1.32 9.02 -4.33
CA ALA A 31 2.10 8.71 -5.52
C ALA A 31 1.59 9.47 -6.75
N MET A 32 2.51 9.79 -7.67
CA MET A 32 2.20 10.54 -8.90
C MET A 32 2.81 9.86 -10.13
N ARG A 33 2.12 9.98 -11.27
CA ARG A 33 2.64 9.63 -12.59
C ARG A 33 2.11 10.59 -13.65
N ASN A 34 3.01 11.13 -14.48
CA ASN A 34 2.68 12.11 -15.53
C ASN A 34 1.81 13.27 -14.99
N GLY A 35 2.19 13.83 -13.83
CA GLY A 35 1.47 14.92 -13.17
C GLY A 35 0.13 14.54 -12.52
N LYS A 36 -0.28 13.27 -12.59
CA LYS A 36 -1.55 12.78 -12.00
C LYS A 36 -1.30 12.01 -10.72
N LYS A 37 -2.02 12.35 -9.66
CA LYS A 37 -1.99 11.61 -8.39
C LYS A 37 -2.68 10.25 -8.53
N CYS A 38 -2.16 9.24 -7.84
CA CYS A 38 -2.86 7.97 -7.64
C CYS A 38 -4.26 8.25 -7.06
N GLY A 39 -5.25 7.53 -7.54
CA GLY A 39 -6.66 7.81 -7.25
C GLY A 39 -7.39 8.58 -8.37
N SER A 40 -6.64 9.21 -9.29
CA SER A 40 -7.22 9.92 -10.45
C SER A 40 -6.95 9.24 -11.80
N VAL A 41 -6.30 8.07 -11.82
CA VAL A 41 -5.85 7.40 -13.06
C VAL A 41 -6.71 6.20 -13.39
N ALA A 42 -6.89 5.26 -12.47
CA ALA A 42 -7.78 4.11 -12.63
C ALA A 42 -9.26 4.52 -12.53
N ASP A 43 -10.16 3.65 -12.94
CA ASP A 43 -11.60 3.94 -12.84
C ASP A 43 -12.03 4.04 -11.38
N PHE A 44 -11.53 3.10 -10.55
CA PHE A 44 -11.65 3.12 -9.10
C PHE A 44 -10.28 2.88 -8.48
N THR A 45 -10.03 3.50 -7.33
CA THR A 45 -8.81 3.26 -6.54
C THR A 45 -9.20 3.19 -5.07
N ASN A 46 -8.76 2.14 -4.40
CA ASN A 46 -8.90 2.02 -2.96
C ASN A 46 -7.56 2.26 -2.26
N PHE A 47 -7.64 3.00 -1.15
CA PHE A 47 -6.51 3.33 -0.29
C PHE A 47 -6.70 2.70 1.09
N SER A 48 -5.60 2.40 1.75
CA SER A 48 -5.56 1.95 3.13
C SER A 48 -4.98 3.04 4.03
N PHE A 49 -5.64 3.28 5.16
CA PHE A 49 -5.16 4.14 6.26
C PHE A 49 -4.91 3.33 7.53
N HIS A 50 -4.62 2.02 7.38
CA HIS A 50 -4.16 1.16 8.47
C HIS A 50 -2.93 1.73 9.17
N ALA A 51 -2.71 1.35 10.43
CA ALA A 51 -1.68 1.88 11.33
C ALA A 51 -0.26 1.99 10.72
N VAL A 52 0.12 1.08 9.82
CA VAL A 52 1.47 1.05 9.23
C VAL A 52 1.62 1.90 7.96
N LYS A 53 0.56 2.52 7.46
CA LYS A 53 0.60 3.31 6.22
C LYS A 53 1.23 4.68 6.43
N ASN A 54 1.62 5.34 5.33
CA ASN A 54 2.23 6.68 5.37
C ASN A 54 1.32 7.73 6.01
N MET A 55 0.03 7.68 5.69
CA MET A 55 -1.04 8.37 6.39
C MET A 55 -1.89 7.29 7.07
N THR A 56 -2.21 7.49 8.34
CA THR A 56 -2.95 6.48 9.11
C THR A 56 -4.08 7.09 9.90
N THR A 57 -5.18 6.35 9.99
CA THR A 57 -6.29 6.59 10.90
C THR A 57 -6.41 5.46 11.93
N ALA A 58 -5.31 4.74 12.24
CA ALA A 58 -5.23 3.47 12.94
C ALA A 58 -5.86 2.34 12.11
N GLU A 59 -7.13 2.41 11.84
CA GLU A 59 -7.88 1.62 10.87
C GLU A 59 -8.69 2.55 9.98
N GLY A 60 -8.78 2.23 8.69
CA GLY A 60 -9.57 2.99 7.74
C GLY A 60 -9.07 2.87 6.31
N GLY A 61 -9.76 3.55 5.44
CA GLY A 61 -9.45 3.60 4.01
C GLY A 61 -10.35 4.59 3.29
N ALA A 62 -10.09 4.76 2.01
CA ALA A 62 -10.91 5.57 1.12
C ALA A 62 -10.98 4.92 -0.26
N VAL A 63 -12.09 5.15 -0.93
CA VAL A 63 -12.25 4.82 -2.34
C VAL A 63 -12.41 6.10 -3.14
N THR A 64 -11.67 6.22 -4.23
CA THR A 64 -11.85 7.29 -5.21
C THR A 64 -12.26 6.69 -6.54
N TRP A 65 -12.99 7.46 -7.34
CA TRP A 65 -13.35 7.09 -8.70
C TRP A 65 -13.29 8.28 -9.64
N ARG A 66 -13.14 7.99 -10.90
CA ARG A 66 -13.15 9.01 -11.95
C ARG A 66 -14.58 9.30 -12.39
N ASN A 67 -14.85 10.58 -12.66
CA ASN A 67 -16.09 10.96 -13.34
C ASN A 67 -16.20 10.22 -14.67
N HIS A 68 -17.32 9.57 -14.91
CA HIS A 68 -17.62 8.87 -16.15
C HIS A 68 -19.02 9.23 -16.63
N LYS A 69 -19.15 9.49 -17.95
CA LYS A 69 -20.45 9.77 -18.55
C LYS A 69 -21.36 8.54 -18.38
N GLY A 70 -22.54 8.75 -17.82
CA GLY A 70 -23.49 7.67 -17.54
C GLY A 70 -23.42 7.10 -16.11
N ILE A 71 -22.52 7.63 -15.26
CA ILE A 71 -22.49 7.33 -13.82
C ILE A 71 -22.92 8.55 -13.05
N ASP A 72 -23.97 8.39 -12.24
CA ASP A 72 -24.35 9.36 -11.23
C ASP A 72 -23.46 9.21 -9.99
N ASN A 73 -22.58 10.18 -9.76
CA ASN A 73 -21.65 10.16 -8.64
C ASN A 73 -22.33 10.20 -7.27
N GLU A 74 -23.47 10.89 -7.18
CA GLU A 74 -24.24 10.97 -5.93
C GLU A 74 -24.89 9.64 -5.60
N ALA A 75 -25.47 8.97 -6.60
CA ALA A 75 -26.03 7.65 -6.43
C ALA A 75 -24.94 6.62 -6.07
N LEU A 76 -23.78 6.71 -6.70
CA LEU A 76 -22.64 5.84 -6.38
C LEU A 76 -22.13 6.07 -4.96
N TYR A 77 -22.00 7.32 -4.51
CA TYR A 77 -21.64 7.66 -3.14
C TYR A 77 -22.64 7.08 -2.13
N LYS A 78 -23.93 7.26 -2.37
CA LYS A 78 -24.99 6.67 -1.51
C LYS A 78 -24.91 5.16 -1.44
N GLN A 79 -24.58 4.50 -2.55
CA GLN A 79 -24.37 3.05 -2.56
C GLN A 79 -23.17 2.63 -1.69
N TYR A 80 -22.04 3.34 -1.74
CA TYR A 80 -20.91 3.09 -0.84
C TYR A 80 -21.29 3.29 0.64
N MET A 81 -22.08 4.32 0.95
CA MET A 81 -22.58 4.53 2.31
C MET A 81 -23.45 3.37 2.79
N LEU A 82 -24.37 2.88 1.97
CA LEU A 82 -25.18 1.69 2.29
C LEU A 82 -24.30 0.45 2.53
N LEU A 83 -23.35 0.18 1.62
CA LEU A 83 -22.44 -0.96 1.70
C LEU A 83 -21.58 -0.93 2.98
N SER A 84 -21.15 0.25 3.41
CA SER A 84 -20.27 0.41 4.58
C SER A 84 -21.03 0.42 5.91
N LEU A 85 -22.35 0.69 5.90
CA LEU A 85 -23.19 0.83 7.07
C LEU A 85 -24.33 -0.23 7.08
N HIS A 86 -23.97 -1.49 6.88
CA HIS A 86 -24.86 -2.66 6.92
C HIS A 86 -26.20 -2.52 6.16
N GLY A 87 -26.22 -1.75 5.07
CA GLY A 87 -27.42 -1.54 4.25
C GLY A 87 -28.45 -0.58 4.85
N GLN A 88 -28.08 0.20 5.88
CA GLN A 88 -28.99 1.10 6.56
C GLN A 88 -29.19 2.40 5.78
N THR A 89 -30.45 2.83 5.61
CA THR A 89 -30.83 4.01 4.81
C THR A 89 -30.53 5.36 5.47
N LYS A 90 -30.33 5.40 6.79
CA LYS A 90 -29.98 6.61 7.55
C LYS A 90 -28.78 6.36 8.43
N ASP A 91 -27.81 7.26 8.39
CA ASP A 91 -26.73 7.33 9.36
C ASP A 91 -27.16 7.98 10.68
N ALA A 92 -26.23 8.09 11.65
CA ALA A 92 -26.51 8.68 12.95
C ALA A 92 -26.88 10.17 12.85
N PHE A 93 -26.27 10.92 11.92
CA PHE A 93 -26.53 12.34 11.71
C PHE A 93 -27.95 12.55 11.19
N ALA A 94 -28.34 11.81 10.15
CA ALA A 94 -29.68 11.89 9.58
C ALA A 94 -30.76 11.48 10.59
N LYS A 95 -30.48 10.50 11.48
CA LYS A 95 -31.41 10.11 12.56
C LYS A 95 -31.62 11.20 13.58
N ASN A 96 -30.56 11.91 13.95
CA ASN A 96 -30.62 12.93 15.03
C ASN A 96 -31.17 14.29 14.56
N HIS A 97 -31.11 14.57 13.25
CA HIS A 97 -31.55 15.85 12.67
C HIS A 97 -32.83 15.73 11.83
N GLY A 98 -33.36 14.52 11.70
CA GLY A 98 -34.63 14.28 10.99
C GLY A 98 -35.85 14.36 11.88
N THR A 99 -37.02 14.54 11.26
CA THR A 99 -38.32 14.54 11.95
C THR A 99 -38.90 13.15 12.19
N SER A 100 -38.27 12.12 11.66
CA SER A 100 -38.70 10.71 11.79
C SER A 100 -37.55 9.84 12.28
N TRP A 101 -37.83 9.01 13.26
CA TRP A 101 -36.92 7.97 13.76
C TRP A 101 -36.79 6.78 12.80
N GLU A 102 -37.73 6.62 11.88
CA GLU A 102 -37.80 5.48 10.97
C GLU A 102 -36.58 5.40 10.05
N TYR A 103 -36.04 4.24 9.97
CA TYR A 103 -35.00 3.85 9.01
C TYR A 103 -35.27 2.42 8.54
N ASP A 104 -34.66 2.03 7.45
CA ASP A 104 -34.73 0.67 6.93
C ASP A 104 -33.33 0.10 6.71
N VAL A 105 -33.22 -1.23 6.71
CA VAL A 105 -32.06 -2.00 6.28
C VAL A 105 -32.46 -2.68 5.00
N VAL A 106 -32.06 -2.08 3.87
CA VAL A 106 -32.51 -2.51 2.53
C VAL A 106 -31.72 -3.67 1.97
N ASP A 107 -30.57 -4.01 2.58
CA ASP A 107 -29.74 -5.15 2.20
C ASP A 107 -28.81 -5.57 3.35
N THR A 108 -28.33 -6.82 3.33
CA THR A 108 -27.36 -7.33 4.31
C THR A 108 -25.94 -7.01 3.88
N GLN A 109 -25.36 -5.94 4.42
CA GLN A 109 -24.07 -5.41 4.01
C GLN A 109 -23.07 -5.34 5.18
N TYR A 110 -21.86 -4.87 4.88
CA TYR A 110 -20.77 -4.78 5.85
C TYR A 110 -20.98 -3.65 6.86
N LYS A 111 -20.35 -3.77 8.03
CA LYS A 111 -20.21 -2.69 9.01
C LYS A 111 -18.74 -2.27 9.03
N CYS A 112 -18.37 -1.32 8.16
CA CYS A 112 -16.99 -0.87 7.97
C CYS A 112 -16.88 0.65 7.75
N ASN A 113 -17.84 1.42 8.21
CA ASN A 113 -17.78 2.88 8.15
C ASN A 113 -16.68 3.41 9.08
N MET A 114 -15.99 4.47 8.63
CA MET A 114 -14.99 5.17 9.44
C MET A 114 -15.69 6.07 10.47
N PRO A 115 -15.41 5.94 11.78
CA PRO A 115 -15.86 6.90 12.78
C PRO A 115 -15.20 8.27 12.62
N ASP A 116 -15.90 9.35 12.98
CA ASP A 116 -15.44 10.74 12.82
C ASP A 116 -14.10 11.03 13.52
N VAL A 117 -13.85 10.40 14.68
CA VAL A 117 -12.57 10.50 15.39
C VAL A 117 -11.40 10.05 14.51
N LEU A 118 -11.56 8.95 13.77
CA LEU A 118 -10.52 8.45 12.85
C LEU A 118 -10.42 9.36 11.62
N GLY A 119 -11.55 9.88 11.14
CA GLY A 119 -11.58 10.89 10.08
C GLY A 119 -10.80 12.15 10.46
N ALA A 120 -10.98 12.63 11.68
CA ALA A 120 -10.26 13.80 12.21
C ALA A 120 -8.73 13.57 12.28
N LEU A 121 -8.30 12.36 12.69
CA LEU A 121 -6.87 11.97 12.63
C LEU A 121 -6.33 12.02 11.21
N GLY A 122 -7.10 11.55 10.23
CA GLY A 122 -6.74 11.61 8.83
C GLY A 122 -6.59 13.05 8.33
N LEU A 123 -7.55 13.91 8.63
CA LEU A 123 -7.53 15.33 8.24
C LEU A 123 -6.32 16.07 8.83
N ALA A 124 -5.99 15.83 10.10
CA ALA A 124 -4.82 16.41 10.75
C ALA A 124 -3.49 16.00 10.12
N GLN A 125 -3.41 14.79 9.58
CA GLN A 125 -2.22 14.32 8.86
C GLN A 125 -2.21 14.80 7.40
N LEU A 126 -3.37 14.88 6.77
CA LEU A 126 -3.50 15.29 5.38
C LEU A 126 -2.98 16.73 5.17
N SER A 127 -3.19 17.63 6.13
CA SER A 127 -2.71 19.02 6.06
C SER A 127 -1.19 19.17 5.96
N ARG A 128 -0.42 18.15 6.40
CA ARG A 128 1.06 18.12 6.36
C ARG A 128 1.60 16.93 5.56
N TYR A 129 0.75 16.30 4.73
CA TYR A 129 1.12 15.04 4.09
C TYR A 129 2.23 15.19 3.04
N ASP A 130 2.28 16.32 2.35
CA ASP A 130 3.34 16.61 1.38
C ASP A 130 4.71 16.69 2.08
N GLU A 131 4.79 17.28 3.28
CA GLU A 131 6.02 17.29 4.10
C GLU A 131 6.46 15.87 4.51
N ILE A 132 5.49 15.01 4.86
CA ILE A 132 5.75 13.60 5.18
C ILE A 132 6.34 12.87 3.97
N LEU A 133 5.76 13.08 2.78
CA LEU A 133 6.26 12.48 1.54
C LEU A 133 7.67 12.98 1.20
N ASP A 134 7.91 14.29 1.32
CA ASP A 134 9.22 14.87 1.03
C ASP A 134 10.31 14.35 1.96
N LYS A 135 10.00 14.22 3.26
CA LYS A 135 10.93 13.61 4.23
C LYS A 135 11.27 12.16 3.87
N ARG A 136 10.26 11.37 3.46
CA ARG A 136 10.46 9.98 3.03
C ARG A 136 11.34 9.90 1.78
N HIS A 137 11.12 10.77 0.80
CA HIS A 137 11.94 10.81 -0.42
C HIS A 137 13.39 11.21 -0.13
N LYS A 138 13.64 12.15 0.77
CA LYS A 138 15.00 12.48 1.22
C LYS A 138 15.70 11.27 1.85
N MET A 139 15.00 10.46 2.67
CA MET A 139 15.58 9.23 3.21
C MET A 139 15.85 8.18 2.12
N ILE A 140 14.96 8.07 1.11
CA ILE A 140 15.17 7.20 -0.06
C ILE A 140 16.44 7.61 -0.80
N ASP A 141 16.64 8.91 -1.02
CA ASP A 141 17.83 9.44 -1.71
C ASP A 141 19.11 9.15 -0.92
N MET A 142 19.07 9.26 0.42
CA MET A 142 20.18 8.86 1.29
C MET A 142 20.51 7.37 1.13
N TYR A 143 19.50 6.51 1.17
CA TYR A 143 19.69 5.07 0.98
C TYR A 143 20.22 4.73 -0.42
N ASN A 144 19.63 5.34 -1.47
CA ASN A 144 20.06 5.13 -2.85
C ASN A 144 21.52 5.51 -3.05
N GLU A 145 21.94 6.70 -2.55
CA GLU A 145 23.33 7.15 -2.65
C GLU A 145 24.27 6.23 -1.85
N ALA A 146 23.85 5.80 -0.66
CA ALA A 146 24.67 4.94 0.19
C ALA A 146 24.91 3.54 -0.40
N PHE A 147 23.98 3.02 -1.19
CA PHE A 147 24.00 1.64 -1.68
C PHE A 147 24.29 1.51 -3.19
N LYS A 148 24.52 2.61 -3.89
CA LYS A 148 24.68 2.64 -5.37
C LYS A 148 25.77 1.73 -5.92
N ASP A 149 26.88 1.57 -5.16
CA ASP A 149 28.04 0.78 -5.56
C ASP A 149 28.03 -0.64 -4.97
N MET A 150 26.95 -1.02 -4.27
CA MET A 150 26.81 -2.34 -3.67
C MET A 150 26.07 -3.31 -4.63
N ASN A 151 26.35 -4.60 -4.53
CA ASN A 151 25.68 -5.62 -5.34
C ASN A 151 24.23 -5.87 -4.88
N LEU A 152 23.43 -4.82 -4.98
CA LEU A 152 22.03 -4.76 -4.54
C LEU A 152 21.13 -4.32 -5.68
N GLN A 153 19.88 -4.76 -5.64
CA GLN A 153 18.80 -4.16 -6.42
C GLN A 153 17.85 -3.42 -5.47
N VAL A 154 17.56 -2.17 -5.78
CA VAL A 154 16.60 -1.33 -5.07
C VAL A 154 15.42 -0.98 -5.96
N LEU A 155 14.32 -0.50 -5.38
CA LEU A 155 13.19 0.00 -6.16
C LEU A 155 13.51 1.39 -6.73
N ASN A 156 13.06 1.64 -7.96
CA ASN A 156 13.01 2.99 -8.48
C ASN A 156 11.80 3.73 -7.87
N HIS A 157 12.05 4.71 -7.02
CA HIS A 157 11.02 5.48 -6.33
C HIS A 157 10.60 6.75 -7.06
N HIS A 158 11.43 7.26 -7.94
CA HIS A 158 11.14 8.43 -8.76
C HIS A 158 11.95 8.42 -10.05
N ASP A 159 11.37 8.94 -11.10
CA ASP A 159 11.97 9.26 -12.39
C ASP A 159 11.37 10.56 -12.91
N GLU A 160 11.66 10.92 -14.16
CA GLU A 160 11.16 12.15 -14.81
C GLU A 160 9.64 12.26 -14.80
N ASN A 161 8.93 11.14 -14.79
CA ASN A 161 7.47 11.06 -14.97
C ASN A 161 6.73 10.50 -13.77
N SER A 162 7.42 9.94 -12.80
CA SER A 162 6.79 9.25 -11.68
C SER A 162 7.48 9.51 -10.34
N ARG A 163 6.68 9.53 -9.29
CA ARG A 163 7.12 9.58 -7.89
C ARG A 163 6.24 8.64 -7.09
N SER A 164 6.85 7.65 -6.46
CA SER A 164 6.13 6.74 -5.55
C SER A 164 5.71 7.47 -4.27
N SER A 165 4.87 6.85 -3.45
CA SER A 165 4.58 7.35 -2.10
C SER A 165 5.74 7.16 -1.12
N GLY A 166 6.81 6.48 -1.51
CA GLY A 166 7.92 6.15 -0.62
C GLY A 166 7.50 5.28 0.57
N HIS A 167 6.54 4.36 0.39
CA HIS A 167 5.99 3.60 1.51
C HIS A 167 6.99 2.62 2.11
N LEU A 168 7.67 1.83 1.28
CA LEU A 168 8.64 0.81 1.70
C LEU A 168 9.94 0.97 0.91
N TYR A 169 11.07 0.78 1.55
CA TYR A 169 12.37 0.72 0.88
C TYR A 169 12.89 -0.71 0.90
N PHE A 170 12.91 -1.34 -0.28
CA PHE A 170 13.38 -2.70 -0.46
C PHE A 170 14.82 -2.73 -0.96
N VAL A 171 15.59 -3.65 -0.40
CA VAL A 171 16.86 -4.08 -0.98
C VAL A 171 16.77 -5.56 -1.33
N ARG A 172 17.35 -5.96 -2.45
CA ARG A 172 17.53 -7.36 -2.82
C ARG A 172 19.03 -7.64 -2.95
N PHE A 173 19.48 -8.66 -2.27
CA PHE A 173 20.88 -9.11 -2.32
C PHE A 173 21.08 -9.94 -3.58
N LEU A 174 21.71 -9.37 -4.61
CA LEU A 174 21.93 -10.05 -5.89
C LEU A 174 22.90 -11.23 -5.71
N GLY A 175 22.56 -12.37 -6.28
CA GLY A 175 23.34 -13.61 -6.15
C GLY A 175 23.20 -14.34 -4.80
N LYS A 176 22.49 -13.76 -3.81
CA LYS A 176 22.30 -14.36 -2.49
C LYS A 176 20.93 -15.04 -2.34
N GLY A 177 20.85 -15.95 -1.37
CA GLY A 177 19.65 -16.72 -1.05
C GLY A 177 18.98 -16.32 0.27
N ALA A 178 17.99 -17.13 0.69
CA ALA A 178 17.23 -16.90 1.91
C ALA A 178 18.09 -17.03 3.17
N GLU A 179 19.11 -17.87 3.16
CA GLU A 179 20.03 -18.04 4.29
C GLU A 179 20.80 -16.75 4.57
N PHE A 180 21.43 -16.17 3.54
CA PHE A 180 22.14 -14.89 3.66
C PHE A 180 21.19 -13.80 4.16
N ARG A 181 20.00 -13.64 3.56
CA ARG A 181 19.00 -12.67 3.96
C ARG A 181 18.59 -12.84 5.42
N ASN A 182 18.40 -14.08 5.89
CA ASN A 182 18.00 -14.35 7.26
C ASN A 182 19.12 -14.02 8.25
N LYS A 183 20.37 -14.40 7.95
CA LYS A 183 21.54 -14.01 8.76
C LYS A 183 21.66 -12.47 8.84
N PHE A 184 21.49 -11.82 7.69
CA PHE A 184 21.54 -10.36 7.62
C PHE A 184 20.42 -9.71 8.46
N TYR A 185 19.19 -10.21 8.36
CA TYR A 185 18.05 -9.76 9.18
C TYR A 185 18.35 -9.83 10.67
N HIS A 186 18.90 -10.95 11.15
CA HIS A 186 19.23 -11.12 12.56
C HIS A 186 20.39 -10.21 13.01
N LYS A 187 21.46 -10.10 12.22
CA LYS A 187 22.58 -9.20 12.53
C LYS A 187 22.17 -7.72 12.56
N MET A 188 21.26 -7.30 11.69
CA MET A 188 20.68 -5.94 11.76
C MET A 188 19.91 -5.74 13.08
N ALA A 189 19.08 -6.70 13.48
CA ALA A 189 18.33 -6.63 14.74
C ALA A 189 19.24 -6.61 15.98
N GLU A 190 20.32 -7.40 16.01
CA GLU A 190 21.35 -7.40 17.05
C GLU A 190 22.03 -6.01 17.20
N ASN A 191 22.13 -5.26 16.10
CA ASN A 191 22.61 -3.88 16.11
C ASN A 191 21.49 -2.84 16.25
N GLY A 192 20.29 -3.23 16.73
CA GLY A 192 19.17 -2.32 17.02
C GLY A 192 18.40 -1.83 15.79
N VAL A 193 18.64 -2.37 14.59
CA VAL A 193 17.95 -1.99 13.36
C VAL A 193 16.90 -3.04 12.99
N MET A 194 15.64 -2.73 13.21
CA MET A 194 14.53 -3.64 12.93
C MET A 194 14.11 -3.58 11.46
N CYS A 195 14.56 -4.56 10.69
CA CYS A 195 14.15 -4.77 9.29
C CYS A 195 12.86 -5.61 9.19
N ASN A 196 12.33 -5.76 7.98
CA ASN A 196 11.21 -6.64 7.71
C ASN A 196 11.35 -7.32 6.34
N VAL A 197 10.42 -8.22 6.01
CA VAL A 197 10.32 -8.89 4.71
C VAL A 197 8.90 -8.72 4.17
N HIS A 198 8.74 -7.90 3.14
CA HIS A 198 7.45 -7.62 2.51
C HIS A 198 7.42 -8.17 1.06
N PHE A 199 6.69 -9.27 0.78
CA PHE A 199 5.97 -10.11 1.75
C PHE A 199 6.32 -11.57 1.47
N LYS A 200 5.97 -12.48 2.41
CA LYS A 200 5.99 -13.91 2.12
C LYS A 200 4.95 -14.20 1.02
N PRO A 201 5.33 -14.83 -0.11
CA PRO A 201 4.39 -15.12 -1.19
C PRO A 201 3.17 -15.91 -0.73
N LEU A 202 2.00 -15.58 -1.27
CA LEU A 202 0.75 -16.23 -0.90
C LEU A 202 0.81 -17.77 -0.97
N PRO A 203 1.39 -18.40 -2.01
CA PRO A 203 1.52 -19.86 -2.06
C PRO A 203 2.31 -20.49 -0.90
N MET A 204 3.12 -19.68 -0.18
CA MET A 204 3.88 -20.14 0.99
C MET A 204 3.08 -20.08 2.29
N LEU A 205 1.91 -19.46 2.30
CA LEU A 205 1.03 -19.33 3.46
C LEU A 205 0.12 -20.56 3.57
N THR A 206 -0.13 -21.02 4.80
CA THR A 206 -0.91 -22.24 5.07
C THR A 206 -2.29 -22.22 4.40
N ALA A 207 -3.00 -21.09 4.48
CA ALA A 207 -4.33 -20.96 3.88
C ALA A 207 -4.37 -21.16 2.36
N TYR A 208 -3.27 -20.85 1.66
CA TYR A 208 -3.15 -21.06 0.22
C TYR A 208 -2.64 -22.46 -0.12
N LYS A 209 -1.72 -23.00 0.68
CA LYS A 209 -1.26 -24.39 0.53
C LYS A 209 -2.41 -25.39 0.65
N ILE A 210 -3.30 -25.20 1.61
CA ILE A 210 -4.51 -26.03 1.78
C ILE A 210 -5.41 -25.99 0.54
N LYS A 211 -5.38 -24.87 -0.23
CA LYS A 211 -6.13 -24.71 -1.48
C LYS A 211 -5.39 -25.27 -2.71
N GLY A 212 -4.24 -25.93 -2.52
CA GLY A 212 -3.47 -26.56 -3.58
C GLY A 212 -2.46 -25.65 -4.30
N PHE A 213 -2.20 -24.43 -3.78
CA PHE A 213 -1.15 -23.58 -4.34
C PHE A 213 0.23 -24.04 -3.87
N ASP A 214 1.18 -24.17 -4.80
CA ASP A 214 2.58 -24.48 -4.50
C ASP A 214 3.49 -23.34 -4.98
N ILE A 215 4.50 -22.98 -4.17
CA ILE A 215 5.44 -21.92 -4.52
C ILE A 215 6.32 -22.27 -5.73
N THR A 216 6.50 -23.53 -6.03
CA THR A 216 7.26 -24.00 -7.20
C THR A 216 6.66 -23.58 -8.53
N ASP A 217 5.33 -23.37 -8.57
CA ASP A 217 4.61 -22.83 -9.72
C ASP A 217 4.85 -21.32 -9.93
N TYR A 218 5.47 -20.66 -8.95
CA TYR A 218 5.67 -19.20 -8.92
C TYR A 218 7.16 -18.84 -8.73
N PRO A 219 8.08 -19.30 -9.61
CA PRO A 219 9.52 -19.14 -9.40
C PRO A 219 9.97 -17.68 -9.31
N ASN A 220 9.32 -16.75 -10.03
CA ASN A 220 9.64 -15.33 -9.96
C ASN A 220 9.31 -14.74 -8.59
N ALA A 221 8.15 -15.06 -8.02
CA ALA A 221 7.76 -14.60 -6.69
C ALA A 221 8.71 -15.14 -5.62
N TYR A 222 9.09 -16.43 -5.71
CA TYR A 222 10.06 -17.01 -4.80
C TYR A 222 11.44 -16.37 -4.93
N ASN A 223 11.92 -16.16 -6.16
CA ASN A 223 13.22 -15.54 -6.42
C ASN A 223 13.30 -14.09 -5.90
N MET A 224 12.20 -13.36 -5.95
CA MET A 224 12.14 -12.03 -5.34
C MET A 224 12.13 -12.10 -3.82
N HIS A 225 11.34 -13.00 -3.25
CA HIS A 225 11.18 -13.13 -1.80
C HIS A 225 12.47 -13.60 -1.09
N LYS A 226 13.17 -14.61 -1.67
CA LYS A 226 14.27 -15.29 -0.97
C LYS A 226 15.43 -14.37 -0.56
N ASN A 227 15.66 -13.28 -1.28
CA ASN A 227 16.79 -12.38 -1.07
C ASN A 227 16.40 -10.92 -0.82
N GLN A 228 15.13 -10.68 -0.48
CA GLN A 228 14.60 -9.34 -0.23
C GLN A 228 14.61 -9.01 1.26
N LEU A 229 14.96 -7.78 1.58
CA LEU A 229 14.86 -7.18 2.90
C LEU A 229 14.25 -5.78 2.77
N THR A 230 13.44 -5.37 3.75
CA THR A 230 12.87 -4.02 3.84
C THR A 230 13.54 -3.28 4.98
N LEU A 231 14.14 -2.14 4.67
CA LEU A 231 14.78 -1.27 5.65
C LEU A 231 13.74 -0.39 6.36
N PRO A 232 14.00 -0.01 7.62
CA PRO A 232 13.11 0.88 8.35
C PRO A 232 13.04 2.24 7.67
N MET A 233 11.81 2.74 7.51
CA MET A 233 11.54 4.08 6.99
C MET A 233 10.16 4.52 7.47
N ASN A 234 10.12 5.50 8.37
CA ASN A 234 8.87 6.04 8.89
C ASN A 234 8.97 7.54 9.18
N SER A 235 7.83 8.20 9.40
CA SER A 235 7.76 9.66 9.57
C SER A 235 8.41 10.17 10.87
N LYS A 236 8.65 9.30 11.87
CA LYS A 236 9.30 9.68 13.13
C LYS A 236 10.82 9.63 13.04
N MET A 237 11.39 8.81 12.16
CA MET A 237 12.84 8.72 11.99
C MET A 237 13.42 10.08 11.63
N SER A 238 14.54 10.43 12.26
CA SER A 238 15.40 11.53 11.85
C SER A 238 16.30 11.12 10.67
N PHE A 239 17.02 12.05 10.08
CA PHE A 239 18.04 11.73 9.09
C PHE A 239 19.27 11.04 9.73
N ASP A 240 19.54 11.33 11.01
CA ASP A 240 20.59 10.64 11.76
C ASP A 240 20.21 9.17 12.00
N ASP A 241 18.92 8.87 12.27
CA ASP A 241 18.45 7.49 12.34
C ASP A 241 18.63 6.78 10.99
N ALA A 242 18.33 7.46 9.87
CA ALA A 242 18.54 6.88 8.54
C ALA A 242 20.05 6.64 8.26
N GLN A 243 20.93 7.55 8.69
CA GLN A 243 22.36 7.38 8.60
C GLN A 243 22.85 6.19 9.44
N TYR A 244 22.34 6.04 10.66
CA TYR A 244 22.64 4.88 11.50
C TYR A 244 22.24 3.55 10.84
N VAL A 245 21.07 3.51 10.18
CA VAL A 245 20.67 2.34 9.40
C VAL A 245 21.65 2.05 8.26
N ILE A 246 22.09 3.08 7.54
CA ILE A 246 23.08 2.96 6.46
C ILE A 246 24.40 2.38 6.96
N ASP A 247 24.95 2.94 8.04
CA ASP A 247 26.24 2.54 8.59
C ASP A 247 26.19 1.10 9.11
N THR A 248 25.10 0.75 9.81
CA THR A 248 24.85 -0.62 10.28
C THR A 248 24.72 -1.59 9.12
N PHE A 249 23.96 -1.22 8.07
CA PHE A 249 23.79 -2.05 6.89
C PHE A 249 25.13 -2.35 6.20
N LYS A 250 25.94 -1.33 5.98
CA LYS A 250 27.27 -1.47 5.35
C LYS A 250 28.20 -2.35 6.17
N LYS A 251 28.22 -2.17 7.49
CA LYS A 251 28.99 -3.00 8.42
C LYS A 251 28.58 -4.47 8.31
N VAL A 252 27.29 -4.76 8.48
CA VAL A 252 26.76 -6.14 8.42
C VAL A 252 26.97 -6.78 7.05
N TYR A 253 26.83 -5.98 5.97
CA TYR A 253 27.08 -6.48 4.62
C TYR A 253 28.53 -6.88 4.40
N ALA A 254 29.49 -6.07 4.87
CA ALA A 254 30.91 -6.38 4.78
C ALA A 254 31.27 -7.63 5.60
N GLU A 255 30.76 -7.75 6.83
CA GLU A 255 30.97 -8.92 7.68
C GLU A 255 30.50 -10.21 7.00
N LEU A 256 29.23 -10.25 6.54
CA LEU A 256 28.65 -11.46 5.96
C LEU A 256 29.25 -11.83 4.60
N THR A 257 29.66 -10.85 3.80
CA THR A 257 30.34 -11.15 2.53
C THR A 257 31.77 -11.64 2.71
N ALA A 258 32.44 -11.25 3.78
CA ALA A 258 33.76 -11.79 4.15
C ALA A 258 33.67 -13.24 4.69
N GLU A 259 32.59 -13.61 5.36
CA GLU A 259 32.37 -14.98 5.86
C GLU A 259 32.13 -16.02 4.72
N GLU A 260 31.74 -15.57 3.52
CA GLU A 260 31.45 -16.44 2.36
C GLU A 260 32.67 -16.66 1.43
N ASN A 261 33.76 -15.86 1.59
CA ASN A 261 35.00 -15.96 0.83
C ASN A 261 36.04 -16.79 1.60
#